data_dd10f804e01decac68872415c018f68b
#
_entry.id   dd10f804e01decac68872415c018f68b
#
_cell.length_a   1.000
_cell.length_b   1.000
_cell.length_c   1.000
_cell.angle_alpha   90.00
_cell.angle_beta   90.00
_cell.angle_gamma   90.00
#
_symmetry.space_group_name_H-M   'P 1'
#
loop_
_entity.id
_entity.type
_entity.pdbx_description
1 polymer ?
#
loop_
_entity_poly.entity_id
_entity_poly.type
_entity_poly.pdbx_seq_one_letter_code
_entity_poly.pdbx_strand_id
1 'polypeptide(L)'
;MFRILILTLFVISSLSANAQTSDSLIVQTLRESNIRFSHDNSVTLLLSGQQKFDDMFEAIRQAKSSIHLEYFNFRNDSIAMLLFDLLKKKSKEGVEVRAMFDGF
;
A
#
# COMPACT_ATOMS: atom_id res chain seq x y z
N MET A 1 -39.08 -41.49 4.75
CA MET A 1 -38.78 -40.16 5.34
C MET A 1 -37.32 -40.02 5.78
N PHE A 2 -36.78 -40.88 6.57
CA PHE A 2 -35.39 -40.79 7.09
C PHE A 2 -34.29 -40.76 5.99
N ARG A 3 -34.47 -41.51 4.90
CA ARG A 3 -33.50 -41.57 3.78
C ARG A 3 -33.43 -40.30 2.96
N ILE A 4 -34.51 -39.56 2.85
CA ILE A 4 -34.58 -38.30 2.10
C ILE A 4 -33.92 -37.19 2.94
N LEU A 5 -34.10 -37.22 4.26
CA LEU A 5 -33.49 -36.25 5.18
C LEU A 5 -31.96 -36.34 5.19
N ILE A 6 -31.39 -37.54 5.11
CA ILE A 6 -29.93 -37.76 5.06
C ILE A 6 -29.37 -37.30 3.71
N LEU A 7 -30.07 -37.49 2.61
CA LEU A 7 -29.67 -37.04 1.27
C LEU A 7 -29.68 -35.50 1.17
N THR A 8 -30.66 -34.83 1.74
CA THR A 8 -30.71 -33.36 1.78
C THR A 8 -29.62 -32.76 2.66
N LEU A 9 -29.28 -33.38 3.78
CA LEU A 9 -28.19 -32.95 4.65
C LEU A 9 -26.83 -33.08 3.95
N PHE A 10 -26.63 -34.13 3.15
CA PHE A 10 -25.40 -34.36 2.41
C PHE A 10 -25.21 -33.35 1.24
N VAL A 11 -26.30 -32.93 0.60
CA VAL A 11 -26.26 -31.91 -0.47
C VAL A 11 -25.96 -30.51 0.08
N ILE A 12 -26.45 -30.18 1.27
CA ILE A 12 -26.20 -28.87 1.90
C ILE A 12 -24.74 -28.74 2.36
N SER A 13 -24.09 -29.82 2.80
CA SER A 13 -22.68 -29.80 3.21
C SER A 13 -21.70 -29.65 2.05
N SER A 14 -22.10 -29.92 0.81
CA SER A 14 -21.24 -29.78 -0.37
C SER A 14 -21.21 -28.36 -0.96
N LEU A 15 -22.08 -27.44 -0.52
CA LEU A 15 -22.13 -26.07 -1.04
C LEU A 15 -21.23 -25.08 -0.33
N SER A 16 -20.55 -25.47 0.74
CA SER A 16 -19.76 -24.54 1.56
C SER A 16 -18.25 -24.43 1.21
N ALA A 17 -17.80 -25.05 0.11
CA ALA A 17 -16.37 -25.33 -0.08
C ALA A 17 -15.60 -24.40 -1.03
N ASN A 18 -16.17 -23.33 -1.59
CA ASN A 18 -15.53 -22.65 -2.71
C ASN A 18 -15.14 -21.17 -2.53
N ALA A 19 -15.13 -20.62 -1.33
CA ALA A 19 -14.78 -19.20 -1.12
C ALA A 19 -13.30 -18.94 -0.75
N GLN A 20 -12.48 -19.96 -0.54
CA GLN A 20 -11.11 -19.80 -0.02
C GLN A 20 -9.97 -20.03 -1.03
N THR A 21 -10.27 -20.30 -2.30
CA THR A 21 -9.27 -20.88 -3.22
C THR A 21 -8.40 -19.86 -3.98
N SER A 22 -8.84 -18.64 -4.20
CA SER A 22 -8.05 -17.70 -5.03
C SER A 22 -6.85 -17.10 -4.29
N ASP A 23 -7.01 -16.64 -3.08
CA ASP A 23 -5.93 -16.00 -2.32
C ASP A 23 -4.83 -17.00 -1.93
N SER A 24 -5.21 -18.22 -1.55
CA SER A 24 -4.25 -19.27 -1.22
C SER A 24 -3.43 -19.73 -2.43
N LEU A 25 -4.04 -19.81 -3.61
CA LEU A 25 -3.33 -20.14 -4.85
C LEU A 25 -2.34 -19.04 -5.26
N ILE A 26 -2.72 -17.78 -5.14
CA ILE A 26 -1.82 -16.64 -5.42
C ILE A 26 -0.62 -16.69 -4.49
N VAL A 27 -0.85 -16.83 -3.19
CA VAL A 27 0.23 -16.92 -2.18
C VAL A 27 1.15 -18.12 -2.44
N GLN A 28 0.59 -19.27 -2.81
CA GLN A 28 1.37 -20.45 -3.15
C GLN A 28 2.23 -20.21 -4.39
N THR A 29 1.66 -19.70 -5.48
CA THR A 29 2.39 -19.39 -6.72
C THR A 29 3.53 -18.39 -6.48
N LEU A 30 3.31 -17.37 -5.66
CA LEU A 30 4.33 -16.39 -5.32
C LEU A 30 5.47 -17.02 -4.49
N ARG A 31 5.17 -17.95 -3.57
CA ARG A 31 6.17 -18.69 -2.80
C ARG A 31 6.99 -19.61 -3.69
N GLU A 32 6.35 -20.33 -4.62
CA GLU A 32 7.02 -21.19 -5.60
C GLU A 32 7.94 -20.39 -6.53
N SER A 33 7.63 -19.11 -6.77
CA SER A 33 8.47 -18.16 -7.50
C SER A 33 9.59 -17.54 -6.65
N ASN A 34 9.88 -18.05 -5.45
CA ASN A 34 10.86 -17.51 -4.49
C ASN A 34 10.62 -16.05 -4.04
N ILE A 35 9.39 -15.56 -4.13
CA ILE A 35 9.02 -14.25 -3.61
C ILE A 35 8.90 -14.33 -2.09
N ARG A 36 9.70 -13.55 -1.39
CA ARG A 36 9.69 -13.49 0.07
C ARG A 36 8.56 -12.60 0.55
N PHE A 37 7.78 -13.10 1.49
CA PHE A 37 6.77 -12.32 2.20
C PHE A 37 7.36 -11.76 3.50
N SER A 38 7.14 -10.48 3.75
CA SER A 38 7.36 -9.91 5.08
C SER A 38 6.03 -9.94 5.85
N HIS A 39 6.10 -10.17 7.17
CA HIS A 39 4.91 -10.29 8.02
C HIS A 39 4.66 -9.05 8.87
N ASP A 40 5.65 -8.15 8.98
CA ASP A 40 5.60 -6.96 9.82
C ASP A 40 5.26 -5.72 8.97
N ASN A 41 4.14 -5.79 8.24
CA ASN A 41 3.67 -4.69 7.41
C ASN A 41 2.49 -3.99 8.07
N SER A 42 2.49 -2.67 8.04
CA SER A 42 1.35 -1.84 8.37
C SER A 42 0.89 -1.08 7.13
N VAL A 43 -0.42 -1.05 6.90
CA VAL A 43 -1.01 -0.36 5.75
C VAL A 43 -2.07 0.61 6.26
N THR A 44 -1.99 1.86 5.85
CA THR A 44 -3.01 2.88 6.10
C THR A 44 -3.61 3.32 4.78
N LEU A 45 -4.92 3.26 4.66
CA LEU A 45 -5.62 3.69 3.47
C LEU A 45 -5.93 5.19 3.56
N LEU A 46 -5.43 5.98 2.60
CA LEU A 46 -5.71 7.40 2.46
C LEU A 46 -6.83 7.60 1.44
N LEU A 47 -7.99 8.09 1.90
CA LEU A 47 -9.22 8.14 1.11
C LEU A 47 -9.40 9.42 0.30
N SER A 48 -8.53 10.41 0.48
CA SER A 48 -8.61 11.69 -0.25
C SER A 48 -7.23 12.26 -0.59
N GLY A 49 -7.18 13.14 -1.59
CA GLY A 49 -5.96 13.88 -1.91
C GLY A 49 -5.48 14.76 -0.75
N GLN A 50 -6.39 15.34 0.02
CA GLN A 50 -6.04 16.12 1.20
C GLN A 50 -5.32 15.27 2.24
N GLN A 51 -5.88 14.13 2.62
CA GLN A 51 -5.24 13.20 3.56
C GLN A 51 -3.86 12.75 3.08
N LYS A 52 -3.72 12.46 1.79
CA LYS A 52 -2.42 12.10 1.19
C LYS A 52 -1.38 13.18 1.40
N PHE A 53 -1.73 14.45 1.14
CA PHE A 53 -0.77 15.54 1.27
C PHE A 53 -0.47 15.88 2.73
N ASP A 54 -1.46 15.86 3.60
CA ASP A 54 -1.27 16.10 5.03
C ASP A 54 -0.33 15.04 5.64
N ASP A 55 -0.54 13.76 5.33
CA ASP A 55 0.29 12.65 5.80
C ASP A 55 1.71 12.73 5.22
N MET A 56 1.84 13.02 3.93
CA MET A 56 3.13 13.20 3.27
C MET A 56 3.94 14.35 3.88
N PHE A 57 3.31 15.51 4.08
CA PHE A 57 4.00 16.65 4.69
C PHE A 57 4.40 16.39 6.14
N GLU A 58 3.58 15.65 6.88
CA GLU A 58 3.92 15.27 8.25
C GLU A 58 5.09 14.28 8.28
N ALA A 59 5.09 13.26 7.43
CA ALA A 59 6.21 12.35 7.29
C ALA A 59 7.53 13.08 6.95
N ILE A 60 7.48 14.06 6.03
CA ILE A 60 8.64 14.87 5.67
C ILE A 60 9.12 15.71 6.87
N ARG A 61 8.21 16.34 7.62
CA ARG A 61 8.57 17.12 8.83
C ARG A 61 9.28 16.26 9.87
N GLN A 62 8.85 15.02 10.04
CA GLN A 62 9.40 14.09 11.04
C GLN A 62 10.69 13.41 10.58
N ALA A 63 11.04 13.44 9.30
CA ALA A 63 12.25 12.83 8.77
C ALA A 63 13.51 13.37 9.45
N LYS A 64 14.41 12.47 9.86
CA LYS A 64 15.66 12.81 10.59
C LYS A 64 16.93 12.44 9.82
N SER A 65 16.87 11.48 8.90
CA SER A 65 18.04 10.98 8.18
C SER A 65 17.94 11.17 6.68
N SER A 66 16.88 10.70 6.04
CA SER A 66 16.74 10.79 4.58
C SER A 66 15.30 10.95 4.14
N ILE A 67 15.10 11.60 2.99
CA ILE A 67 13.85 11.73 2.25
C ILE A 67 14.14 11.37 0.80
N HIS A 68 13.49 10.31 0.31
CA HIS A 68 13.52 9.93 -1.10
C HIS A 68 12.15 10.14 -1.70
N LEU A 69 12.07 10.99 -2.71
CA LEU A 69 10.84 11.37 -3.39
C LEU A 69 10.92 10.95 -4.86
N GLU A 70 9.91 10.24 -5.33
CA GLU A 70 9.74 9.90 -6.74
C GLU A 70 8.36 10.36 -7.19
N TYR A 71 8.31 11.17 -8.26
CA TYR A 71 7.07 11.74 -8.75
C TYR A 71 7.01 11.68 -10.28
N PHE A 72 5.99 11.00 -10.80
CA PHE A 72 5.76 10.88 -12.24
C PHE A 72 5.30 12.20 -12.86
N ASN A 73 4.30 12.86 -12.26
CA ASN A 73 3.74 14.10 -12.77
C ASN A 73 3.83 15.19 -11.71
N PHE A 74 4.72 16.14 -11.93
CA PHE A 74 4.95 17.27 -11.03
C PHE A 74 4.51 18.56 -11.70
N ARG A 75 3.49 19.24 -11.15
CA ARG A 75 3.04 20.53 -11.63
C ARG A 75 3.55 21.64 -10.74
N ASN A 76 3.89 22.78 -11.35
CA ASN A 76 4.29 23.96 -10.59
C ASN A 76 3.03 24.66 -10.04
N ASP A 77 2.51 24.15 -8.92
CA ASP A 77 1.35 24.68 -8.21
C ASP A 77 1.69 25.00 -6.75
N SER A 78 0.71 25.47 -5.99
CA SER A 78 0.90 25.85 -4.59
C SER A 78 1.37 24.69 -3.70
N ILE A 79 0.93 23.47 -3.97
CA ILE A 79 1.35 22.27 -3.23
C ILE A 79 2.80 21.95 -3.52
N ALA A 80 3.21 22.05 -4.79
CA ALA A 80 4.60 21.86 -5.18
C ALA A 80 5.53 22.86 -4.51
N MET A 81 5.15 24.13 -4.46
CA MET A 81 5.95 25.17 -3.78
C MET A 81 6.11 24.87 -2.29
N LEU A 82 5.03 24.51 -1.60
CA LEU A 82 5.08 24.10 -0.19
C LEU A 82 5.99 22.89 0.03
N LEU A 83 5.90 21.90 -0.85
CA LEU A 83 6.75 20.72 -0.81
C LEU A 83 8.22 21.10 -0.95
N PHE A 84 8.60 21.89 -1.96
CA PHE A 84 9.98 22.31 -2.16
C PHE A 84 10.54 23.13 -1.00
N ASP A 85 9.75 24.02 -0.44
CA ASP A 85 10.20 24.81 0.71
C ASP A 85 10.44 23.92 1.92
N LEU A 86 9.60 22.93 2.15
CA LEU A 86 9.79 21.96 3.22
C LEU A 86 11.03 21.08 2.98
N LEU A 87 11.24 20.59 1.76
CA LEU A 87 12.42 19.81 1.40
C LEU A 87 13.72 20.63 1.57
N LYS A 88 13.73 21.89 1.12
CA LYS A 88 14.86 22.82 1.35
C LYS A 88 15.15 23.01 2.84
N LYS A 89 14.09 23.17 3.66
CA LYS A 89 14.24 23.29 5.11
C LYS A 89 14.88 22.03 5.68
N LYS A 90 14.39 20.86 5.34
CA LYS A 90 14.92 19.57 5.82
C LYS A 90 16.36 19.34 5.38
N SER A 91 16.73 19.70 4.16
CA SER A 91 18.11 19.64 3.68
C SER A 91 19.04 20.55 4.49
N LYS A 92 18.60 21.76 4.87
CA LYS A 92 19.38 22.66 5.74
C LYS A 92 19.52 22.12 7.18
N GLU A 93 18.59 21.28 7.63
CA GLU A 93 18.64 20.57 8.90
C GLU A 93 19.59 19.34 8.86
N GLY A 94 20.21 19.06 7.72
CA GLY A 94 21.14 17.94 7.55
C GLY A 94 20.48 16.63 7.11
N VAL A 95 19.18 16.65 6.75
CA VAL A 95 18.50 15.48 6.20
C VAL A 95 18.88 15.30 4.73
N GLU A 96 19.27 14.09 4.34
CA GLU A 96 19.57 13.77 2.95
C GLU A 96 18.27 13.79 2.12
N VAL A 97 18.20 14.67 1.11
CA VAL A 97 17.03 14.79 0.25
C VAL A 97 17.39 14.36 -1.17
N ARG A 98 16.72 13.36 -1.68
CA ARG A 98 16.78 12.90 -3.08
C ARG A 98 15.40 12.98 -3.70
N ALA A 99 15.28 13.70 -4.81
CA ALA A 99 14.05 13.82 -5.56
C ALA A 99 14.27 13.43 -7.02
N MET A 100 13.42 12.56 -7.52
CA MET A 100 13.41 12.13 -8.91
C MET A 100 12.06 12.50 -9.53
N PHE A 101 12.11 13.16 -10.67
CA PHE A 101 10.94 13.52 -11.44
C PHE A 101 11.06 12.93 -12.84
N ASP A 102 9.95 12.49 -13.42
CA ASP A 102 9.95 12.07 -14.80
C ASP A 102 10.17 13.29 -15.70
N GLY A 103 11.11 13.16 -16.65
CA GLY A 103 11.43 14.21 -17.61
C GLY A 103 10.49 14.14 -18.81
N PHE A 104 9.83 15.23 -19.12
CA PHE A 104 9.08 15.41 -20.35
C PHE A 104 10.01 15.95 -21.45
#